data_6f3c02987f0836c139031d940af7f402
#
_entry.id   6f3c02987f0836c139031d940af7f402
#
_cell.length_a   1.000
_cell.length_b   1.000
_cell.length_c   1.000
_cell.angle_alpha   90.00
_cell.angle_beta   90.00
_cell.angle_gamma   90.00
#
_symmetry.space_group_name_H-M   'P 1'
#
loop_
_entity.id
_entity.type
_entity.pdbx_description
1 polymer ?
#
loop_
_entity_poly.entity_id
_entity_poly.type
_entity_poly.pdbx_seq_one_letter_code
_entity_poly.pdbx_strand_id
1 'polypeptide(L)'
;PSIAPEVVRKAFKLAQTEKPGAVHIDLPENIAAMPVTGEPLSKGDVEKTYASFRSIEQAAKIISQANNPLILVGNGAIRDGASEALTEFATRLNIPVANTFMGKGVIPYTHPLALWAVGLQLRDYISCGFDRADLVIAIGYDLIEYSPKKWNPNGNIPIVHIAANHAEIDSSYIPIVEVVGNISDSLSEILQRSDRAGKPDPHALELRDDIRSDYEQYANDTTFPIKPQKLVYDLRQVMGPE
;
A
#
# COMPACT_ATOMS: atom_id res chain seq x y z
N PRO A 1 -8.27 40.71 -4.31
CA PRO A 1 -9.01 40.08 -3.20
C PRO A 1 -10.26 39.35 -3.64
N SER A 2 -10.92 39.76 -4.74
CA SER A 2 -12.19 39.14 -5.20
C SER A 2 -12.13 37.62 -5.48
N ILE A 3 -10.96 37.06 -5.81
CA ILE A 3 -10.75 35.62 -6.06
C ILE A 3 -10.32 34.84 -4.81
N ALA A 4 -10.26 35.46 -3.64
CA ALA A 4 -9.82 34.80 -2.42
C ALA A 4 -10.67 33.56 -2.06
N PRO A 5 -12.01 33.59 -2.16
CA PRO A 5 -12.84 32.42 -1.90
C PRO A 5 -12.50 31.21 -2.82
N GLU A 6 -12.29 31.48 -4.12
CA GLU A 6 -11.92 30.43 -5.08
C GLU A 6 -10.54 29.84 -4.80
N VAL A 7 -9.55 30.69 -4.47
CA VAL A 7 -8.18 30.26 -4.15
C VAL A 7 -8.20 29.37 -2.91
N VAL A 8 -8.89 29.79 -1.85
CA VAL A 8 -9.00 29.01 -0.61
C VAL A 8 -9.70 27.68 -0.88
N ARG A 9 -10.86 27.70 -1.56
CA ARG A 9 -11.56 26.46 -1.93
C ARG A 9 -10.69 25.52 -2.75
N LYS A 10 -9.94 26.06 -3.74
CA LYS A 10 -9.01 25.27 -4.56
C LYS A 10 -7.90 24.65 -3.71
N ALA A 11 -7.35 25.40 -2.77
CA ALA A 11 -6.32 24.91 -1.86
C ALA A 11 -6.81 23.73 -1.02
N PHE A 12 -8.00 23.83 -0.43
CA PHE A 12 -8.61 22.73 0.31
C PHE A 12 -8.86 21.50 -0.59
N LYS A 13 -9.36 21.72 -1.81
CA LYS A 13 -9.56 20.63 -2.76
C LYS A 13 -8.25 19.91 -3.07
N LEU A 14 -7.19 20.66 -3.37
CA LEU A 14 -5.87 20.09 -3.69
C LEU A 14 -5.27 19.34 -2.49
N ALA A 15 -5.41 19.92 -1.27
CA ALA A 15 -4.89 19.29 -0.05
C ALA A 15 -5.56 17.94 0.26
N GLN A 16 -6.77 17.69 -0.23
CA GLN A 16 -7.57 16.49 0.03
C GLN A 16 -7.65 15.52 -1.14
N THR A 17 -7.26 15.97 -2.35
CA THR A 17 -7.19 15.08 -3.51
C THR A 17 -6.03 14.11 -3.34
N GLU A 18 -6.21 12.90 -3.79
CA GLU A 18 -5.17 11.87 -3.74
C GLU A 18 -3.95 12.25 -4.63
N LYS A 19 -2.72 12.27 -4.15
CA LYS A 19 -2.30 11.99 -2.75
C LYS A 19 -2.50 13.24 -1.88
N PRO A 20 -3.16 13.15 -0.73
CA PRO A 20 -3.39 14.32 0.11
C PRO A 20 -2.07 14.88 0.66
N GLY A 21 -1.99 16.19 0.75
CA GLY A 21 -0.77 16.85 1.19
C GLY A 21 -0.97 18.33 1.53
N ALA A 22 0.12 18.96 1.97
CA ALA A 22 0.13 20.37 2.30
C ALA A 22 0.00 21.25 1.04
N VAL A 23 -0.74 22.34 1.16
CA VAL A 23 -0.87 23.38 0.13
C VAL A 23 -0.44 24.71 0.73
N HIS A 24 0.36 25.47 0.00
CA HIS A 24 0.78 26.80 0.38
C HIS A 24 -0.06 27.86 -0.35
N ILE A 25 -0.55 28.85 0.39
CA ILE A 25 -1.19 30.04 -0.17
C ILE A 25 -0.32 31.24 0.23
N ASP A 26 0.18 31.95 -0.76
CA ASP A 26 0.86 33.21 -0.52
C ASP A 26 -0.18 34.35 -0.47
N LEU A 27 -0.19 35.10 0.63
CA LEU A 27 -1.10 36.21 0.87
C LEU A 27 -0.29 37.49 1.11
N PRO A 28 0.00 38.30 0.05
CA PRO A 28 0.70 39.53 0.18
C PRO A 28 -0.04 40.53 1.12
N GLU A 29 0.71 41.26 1.94
CA GLU A 29 0.15 42.15 2.99
C GLU A 29 -0.79 43.21 2.41
N ASN A 30 -0.44 43.78 1.28
CA ASN A 30 -1.26 44.79 0.59
C ASN A 30 -2.60 44.19 0.09
N ILE A 31 -2.64 42.91 -0.25
CA ILE A 31 -3.88 42.20 -0.63
C ILE A 31 -4.71 41.85 0.62
N ALA A 32 -4.04 41.43 1.69
CA ALA A 32 -4.71 41.12 2.95
C ALA A 32 -5.44 42.30 3.58
N ALA A 33 -4.91 43.52 3.35
CA ALA A 33 -5.53 44.76 3.84
C ALA A 33 -6.73 45.24 3.00
N MET A 34 -7.00 44.66 1.84
CA MET A 34 -8.10 45.07 0.96
C MET A 34 -9.45 44.52 1.43
N PRO A 35 -10.55 45.31 1.32
CA PRO A 35 -11.88 44.79 1.61
C PRO A 35 -12.28 43.70 0.62
N VAL A 36 -12.92 42.66 1.12
CA VAL A 36 -13.50 41.57 0.34
C VAL A 36 -15.02 41.58 0.48
N THR A 37 -15.72 41.43 -0.64
CA THR A 37 -17.17 41.43 -0.72
C THR A 37 -17.74 40.02 -1.03
N GLY A 38 -16.90 39.00 -1.09
CA GLY A 38 -17.30 37.64 -1.42
C GLY A 38 -17.67 36.82 -0.18
N GLU A 39 -18.61 35.88 -0.35
CA GLU A 39 -18.92 34.85 0.63
C GLU A 39 -17.99 33.66 0.48
N PRO A 40 -17.65 32.93 1.58
CA PRO A 40 -16.90 31.70 1.49
C PRO A 40 -17.62 30.67 0.61
N LEU A 41 -16.88 30.04 -0.31
CA LEU A 41 -17.41 28.97 -1.13
C LEU A 41 -17.46 27.66 -0.34
N SER A 42 -18.58 26.92 -0.49
CA SER A 42 -18.72 25.61 0.15
C SER A 42 -17.65 24.64 -0.36
N LYS A 43 -17.16 23.78 0.54
CA LYS A 43 -16.30 22.66 0.20
C LYS A 43 -17.10 21.69 -0.68
N GLY A 44 -16.55 21.35 -1.85
CA GLY A 44 -17.10 20.24 -2.66
C GLY A 44 -16.48 18.93 -2.22
N ASP A 45 -17.24 17.86 -2.29
CA ASP A 45 -16.70 16.52 -2.10
C ASP A 45 -15.82 16.12 -3.29
N VAL A 46 -14.75 15.35 -3.02
CA VAL A 46 -13.91 14.76 -4.05
C VAL A 46 -14.42 13.34 -4.27
N GLU A 47 -15.09 13.12 -5.39
CA GLU A 47 -15.54 11.78 -5.76
C GLU A 47 -14.34 10.89 -6.10
N LYS A 48 -14.42 9.62 -5.70
CA LYS A 48 -13.44 8.61 -6.07
C LYS A 48 -13.64 8.23 -7.55
N THR A 49 -12.55 8.04 -8.26
CA THR A 49 -12.58 7.59 -9.66
C THR A 49 -12.68 6.07 -9.74
N TYR A 50 -13.30 5.57 -10.81
CA TYR A 50 -13.34 4.14 -11.11
C TYR A 50 -12.27 3.78 -12.14
N ALA A 51 -11.66 2.62 -11.96
CA ALA A 51 -10.69 2.12 -12.91
C ALA A 51 -11.38 1.70 -14.23
N SER A 52 -10.62 1.75 -15.34
CA SER A 52 -11.17 1.34 -16.63
C SER A 52 -11.43 -0.18 -16.66
N PHE A 53 -12.52 -0.58 -17.32
CA PHE A 53 -12.83 -1.99 -17.51
C PHE A 53 -11.67 -2.76 -18.16
N ARG A 54 -11.00 -2.15 -19.14
CA ARG A 54 -9.86 -2.75 -19.84
C ARG A 54 -8.69 -3.04 -18.88
N SER A 55 -8.35 -2.11 -18.01
CA SER A 55 -7.24 -2.32 -17.06
C SER A 55 -7.58 -3.37 -16.01
N ILE A 56 -8.85 -3.44 -15.56
CA ILE A 56 -9.35 -4.49 -14.68
C ILE A 56 -9.21 -5.87 -15.33
N GLU A 57 -9.70 -6.04 -16.57
CA GLU A 57 -9.59 -7.32 -17.29
C GLU A 57 -8.13 -7.74 -17.51
N GLN A 58 -7.27 -6.81 -17.91
CA GLN A 58 -5.85 -7.09 -18.09
C GLN A 58 -5.19 -7.53 -16.80
N ALA A 59 -5.45 -6.83 -15.69
CA ALA A 59 -4.93 -7.18 -14.38
C ALA A 59 -5.42 -8.58 -13.94
N ALA A 60 -6.72 -8.85 -14.05
CA ALA A 60 -7.30 -10.15 -13.70
C ALA A 60 -6.66 -11.29 -14.48
N LYS A 61 -6.46 -11.12 -15.78
CA LYS A 61 -5.81 -12.10 -16.64
C LYS A 61 -4.37 -12.38 -16.24
N ILE A 62 -3.58 -11.33 -15.99
CA ILE A 62 -2.17 -11.46 -15.61
C ILE A 62 -2.06 -12.14 -14.24
N ILE A 63 -2.86 -11.72 -13.27
CA ILE A 63 -2.90 -12.30 -11.93
C ILE A 63 -3.29 -13.78 -11.98
N SER A 64 -4.25 -14.15 -12.84
CA SER A 64 -4.66 -15.54 -13.00
C SER A 64 -3.56 -16.44 -13.58
N GLN A 65 -2.67 -15.88 -14.39
CA GLN A 65 -1.58 -16.60 -15.04
C GLN A 65 -0.30 -16.70 -14.22
N ALA A 66 -0.15 -15.88 -13.19
CA ALA A 66 1.03 -15.88 -12.35
C ALA A 66 1.12 -17.15 -11.49
N ASN A 67 2.31 -17.73 -11.36
CA ASN A 67 2.54 -18.90 -10.51
C ASN A 67 2.85 -18.50 -9.07
N ASN A 68 3.74 -17.52 -8.89
CA ASN A 68 4.21 -17.04 -7.59
C ASN A 68 3.98 -15.53 -7.45
N PRO A 69 2.74 -15.03 -7.50
CA PRO A 69 2.46 -13.62 -7.30
C PRO A 69 2.68 -13.23 -5.84
N LEU A 70 3.12 -12.00 -5.63
CA LEU A 70 3.27 -11.38 -4.31
C LEU A 70 2.58 -10.03 -4.28
N ILE A 71 1.79 -9.76 -3.26
CA ILE A 71 1.22 -8.44 -3.02
C ILE A 71 2.21 -7.60 -2.22
N LEU A 72 2.51 -6.39 -2.73
CA LEU A 72 3.17 -5.32 -1.97
C LEU A 72 2.15 -4.22 -1.73
N VAL A 73 1.76 -4.02 -0.47
CA VAL A 73 0.75 -3.03 -0.14
C VAL A 73 1.37 -1.84 0.59
N GLY A 74 0.97 -0.64 0.19
CA GLY A 74 1.40 0.63 0.78
C GLY A 74 0.27 1.42 1.44
N ASN A 75 0.60 2.63 1.87
CA ASN A 75 -0.29 3.53 2.60
C ASN A 75 -1.56 3.92 1.82
N GLY A 76 -1.50 3.94 0.49
CA GLY A 76 -2.65 4.26 -0.34
C GLY A 76 -3.84 3.33 -0.09
N ALA A 77 -3.59 2.05 0.20
CA ALA A 77 -4.64 1.09 0.52
C ALA A 77 -5.33 1.40 1.87
N ILE A 78 -4.58 1.90 2.86
CA ILE A 78 -5.13 2.33 4.16
C ILE A 78 -5.98 3.59 3.97
N ARG A 79 -5.46 4.58 3.24
CA ARG A 79 -6.20 5.83 2.97
C ARG A 79 -7.50 5.60 2.20
N ASP A 80 -7.50 4.61 1.31
CA ASP A 80 -8.70 4.24 0.55
C ASP A 80 -9.70 3.42 1.38
N GLY A 81 -9.30 2.89 2.55
CA GLY A 81 -10.10 2.00 3.38
C GLY A 81 -10.20 0.59 2.80
N ALA A 82 -9.19 0.14 2.04
CA ALA A 82 -9.23 -1.10 1.27
C ALA A 82 -8.87 -2.36 2.06
N SER A 83 -8.74 -2.30 3.39
CA SER A 83 -8.26 -3.44 4.21
C SER A 83 -9.13 -4.69 4.07
N GLU A 84 -10.45 -4.55 4.09
CA GLU A 84 -11.36 -5.68 3.94
C GLU A 84 -11.30 -6.28 2.54
N ALA A 85 -11.39 -5.45 1.50
CA ALA A 85 -11.29 -5.89 0.11
C ALA A 85 -9.94 -6.55 -0.21
N LEU A 86 -8.84 -6.00 0.35
CA LEU A 86 -7.51 -6.59 0.21
C LEU A 86 -7.43 -7.97 0.90
N THR A 87 -7.96 -8.08 2.11
CA THR A 87 -7.94 -9.34 2.85
C THR A 87 -8.75 -10.41 2.12
N GLU A 88 -9.92 -10.08 1.60
CA GLU A 88 -10.72 -10.98 0.76
C GLU A 88 -9.97 -11.36 -0.53
N PHE A 89 -9.41 -10.38 -1.23
CA PHE A 89 -8.64 -10.58 -2.46
C PHE A 89 -7.45 -11.54 -2.24
N ALA A 90 -6.63 -11.27 -1.22
CA ALA A 90 -5.49 -12.11 -0.88
C ALA A 90 -5.92 -13.54 -0.52
N THR A 91 -6.98 -13.67 0.30
CA THR A 91 -7.49 -14.96 0.77
C THR A 91 -8.02 -15.81 -0.39
N ARG A 92 -8.87 -15.25 -1.22
CA ARG A 92 -9.52 -15.99 -2.33
C ARG A 92 -8.55 -16.38 -3.42
N LEU A 93 -7.56 -15.54 -3.69
CA LEU A 93 -6.55 -15.82 -4.71
C LEU A 93 -5.31 -16.54 -4.16
N ASN A 94 -5.25 -16.78 -2.84
CA ASN A 94 -4.11 -17.39 -2.16
C ASN A 94 -2.78 -16.67 -2.47
N ILE A 95 -2.75 -15.35 -2.31
CA ILE A 95 -1.55 -14.55 -2.61
C ILE A 95 -0.97 -13.98 -1.32
N PRO A 96 0.30 -14.25 -1.00
CA PRO A 96 0.98 -13.65 0.16
C PRO A 96 1.04 -12.12 0.07
N VAL A 97 0.98 -11.46 1.24
CA VAL A 97 0.93 -10.01 1.37
C VAL A 97 2.10 -9.52 2.20
N ALA A 98 3.01 -8.79 1.57
CA ALA A 98 4.00 -7.96 2.23
C ALA A 98 3.49 -6.51 2.28
N ASN A 99 3.69 -5.81 3.37
CA ASN A 99 3.31 -4.41 3.48
C ASN A 99 4.54 -3.52 3.67
N THR A 100 4.46 -2.29 3.16
CA THR A 100 5.43 -1.26 3.51
C THR A 100 5.28 -0.88 4.99
N PHE A 101 6.21 -0.12 5.52
CA PHE A 101 6.11 0.39 6.87
C PHE A 101 4.85 1.24 7.08
N MET A 102 4.47 2.00 6.07
CA MET A 102 3.26 2.84 6.08
C MET A 102 1.97 2.06 5.77
N GLY A 103 2.08 0.87 5.19
CA GLY A 103 0.96 -0.05 4.93
C GLY A 103 0.67 -1.01 6.08
N LYS A 104 1.37 -0.89 7.22
CA LYS A 104 1.21 -1.78 8.36
C LYS A 104 -0.22 -1.71 8.93
N GLY A 105 -0.80 -2.89 9.15
CA GLY A 105 -2.17 -3.01 9.66
C GLY A 105 -3.24 -3.15 8.59
N VAL A 106 -2.91 -3.05 7.31
CA VAL A 106 -3.87 -3.22 6.21
C VAL A 106 -4.43 -4.64 6.11
N ILE A 107 -3.66 -5.63 6.54
CA ILE A 107 -4.09 -7.01 6.73
C ILE A 107 -3.77 -7.42 8.18
N PRO A 108 -4.64 -8.21 8.86
CA PRO A 108 -4.33 -8.68 10.21
C PRO A 108 -2.99 -9.41 10.24
N TYR A 109 -2.13 -9.08 11.20
CA TYR A 109 -0.81 -9.71 11.28
C TYR A 109 -0.89 -11.23 11.55
N THR A 110 -2.00 -11.70 12.14
CA THR A 110 -2.30 -13.12 12.37
C THR A 110 -2.75 -13.86 11.12
N HIS A 111 -3.08 -13.13 10.05
CA HIS A 111 -3.57 -13.74 8.81
C HIS A 111 -2.52 -14.69 8.22
N PRO A 112 -2.89 -15.91 7.78
CA PRO A 112 -1.92 -16.91 7.29
C PRO A 112 -1.09 -16.45 6.09
N LEU A 113 -1.59 -15.53 5.29
CA LEU A 113 -0.88 -14.97 4.12
C LEU A 113 -0.11 -13.67 4.43
N ALA A 114 -0.15 -13.15 5.65
CA ALA A 114 0.58 -11.95 6.02
C ALA A 114 2.08 -12.26 6.19
N LEU A 115 2.92 -11.60 5.39
CA LEU A 115 4.38 -11.64 5.48
C LEU A 115 4.97 -10.47 6.29
N TRP A 116 4.10 -9.60 6.80
CA TRP A 116 4.43 -8.42 7.60
C TRP A 116 5.17 -7.32 6.82
N ALA A 117 5.89 -6.45 7.55
CA ALA A 117 6.48 -5.26 6.96
C ALA A 117 7.83 -5.55 6.31
N VAL A 118 8.03 -5.03 5.10
CA VAL A 118 9.35 -5.01 4.47
C VAL A 118 10.29 -4.10 5.25
N GLY A 119 11.56 -4.49 5.34
CA GLY A 119 12.58 -3.81 6.12
C GLY A 119 12.89 -2.40 5.66
N LEU A 120 13.29 -1.56 6.61
CA LEU A 120 13.55 -0.14 6.35
C LEU A 120 14.81 0.08 5.50
N GLN A 121 15.84 -0.75 5.66
CA GLN A 121 17.13 -0.46 5.03
C GLN A 121 17.89 -1.69 4.54
N LEU A 122 17.77 -2.82 5.22
CA LEU A 122 18.49 -4.05 4.89
C LEU A 122 17.58 -5.02 4.15
N ARG A 123 18.20 -5.91 3.39
CA ARG A 123 17.54 -7.07 2.82
C ARG A 123 17.17 -7.99 3.98
N ASP A 124 15.89 -8.13 4.24
CA ASP A 124 15.32 -8.98 5.27
C ASP A 124 14.71 -10.26 4.67
N TYR A 125 14.13 -11.10 5.52
CA TYR A 125 13.46 -12.32 5.10
C TYR A 125 12.40 -12.08 4.02
N ILE A 126 11.61 -11.01 4.15
CA ILE A 126 10.52 -10.70 3.22
C ILE A 126 11.06 -10.30 1.86
N SER A 127 12.20 -9.61 1.82
CA SER A 127 12.88 -9.26 0.57
C SER A 127 13.25 -10.50 -0.24
N CYS A 128 13.54 -11.64 0.42
CA CYS A 128 13.78 -12.90 -0.26
C CYS A 128 12.53 -13.45 -0.97
N GLY A 129 11.32 -13.10 -0.52
CA GLY A 129 10.07 -13.45 -1.20
C GLY A 129 9.94 -12.83 -2.58
N PHE A 130 10.47 -11.61 -2.77
CA PHE A 130 10.45 -10.95 -4.08
C PHE A 130 11.37 -11.63 -5.10
N ASP A 131 12.45 -12.27 -4.68
CA ASP A 131 13.40 -12.95 -5.59
C ASP A 131 12.75 -14.10 -6.37
N ARG A 132 11.68 -14.67 -5.86
CA ARG A 132 10.95 -15.78 -6.48
C ARG A 132 9.61 -15.35 -7.09
N ALA A 133 9.21 -14.10 -6.86
CA ALA A 133 7.97 -13.60 -7.42
C ALA A 133 8.07 -13.48 -8.95
N ASP A 134 7.09 -14.05 -9.65
CA ASP A 134 6.91 -13.88 -11.08
C ASP A 134 5.95 -12.73 -11.42
N LEU A 135 5.32 -12.16 -10.40
CA LEU A 135 4.46 -10.98 -10.48
C LEU A 135 4.41 -10.27 -9.12
N VAL A 136 4.59 -8.96 -9.12
CA VAL A 136 4.29 -8.12 -7.95
C VAL A 136 3.01 -7.33 -8.21
N ILE A 137 2.03 -7.46 -7.32
CA ILE A 137 0.80 -6.67 -7.32
C ILE A 137 0.99 -5.55 -6.29
N ALA A 138 1.31 -4.36 -6.78
CA ALA A 138 1.55 -3.18 -5.95
C ALA A 138 0.22 -2.45 -5.70
N ILE A 139 -0.27 -2.48 -4.47
CA ILE A 139 -1.58 -1.95 -4.09
C ILE A 139 -1.42 -0.74 -3.18
N GLY A 140 -1.82 0.43 -3.67
CA GLY A 140 -1.67 1.68 -2.94
C GLY A 140 -0.22 1.98 -2.52
N TYR A 141 0.73 1.43 -3.26
CA TYR A 141 2.16 1.55 -3.01
C TYR A 141 2.71 2.84 -3.60
N ASP A 142 3.62 3.46 -2.85
CA ASP A 142 4.36 4.64 -3.24
C ASP A 142 5.87 4.34 -3.19
N LEU A 143 6.61 4.78 -4.20
CA LEU A 143 8.07 4.57 -4.32
C LEU A 143 8.86 5.13 -3.13
N ILE A 144 8.34 6.17 -2.48
CA ILE A 144 8.97 6.81 -1.31
C ILE A 144 8.89 5.94 -0.06
N GLU A 145 7.92 5.02 0.03
CA GLU A 145 7.72 4.17 1.21
C GLU A 145 8.79 3.08 1.32
N TYR A 146 9.14 2.48 0.20
CA TYR A 146 10.17 1.45 0.11
C TYR A 146 10.72 1.38 -1.31
N SER A 147 11.97 1.77 -1.51
CA SER A 147 12.57 1.89 -2.85
C SER A 147 12.47 0.59 -3.66
N PRO A 148 11.95 0.60 -4.90
CA PRO A 148 11.83 -0.57 -5.75
C PRO A 148 13.19 -1.21 -6.09
N LYS A 149 14.29 -0.44 -6.06
CA LYS A 149 15.65 -0.99 -6.21
C LYS A 149 16.03 -2.02 -5.15
N LYS A 150 15.32 -2.04 -4.03
CA LYS A 150 15.55 -3.01 -2.95
C LYS A 150 14.96 -4.38 -3.25
N TRP A 151 13.83 -4.45 -3.96
CA TRP A 151 13.09 -5.67 -4.21
C TRP A 151 13.01 -6.06 -5.71
N ASN A 152 13.24 -5.11 -6.62
CA ASN A 152 13.29 -5.34 -8.06
C ASN A 152 14.51 -4.63 -8.70
N PRO A 153 15.75 -4.91 -8.23
CA PRO A 153 16.95 -4.15 -8.61
C PRO A 153 17.22 -4.18 -10.12
N ASN A 154 16.83 -5.23 -10.80
CA ASN A 154 17.03 -5.41 -12.23
C ASN A 154 15.84 -4.94 -13.08
N GLY A 155 14.75 -4.50 -12.47
CA GLY A 155 13.54 -4.07 -13.16
C GLY A 155 12.85 -5.17 -13.99
N ASN A 156 13.10 -6.45 -13.67
CA ASN A 156 12.65 -7.58 -14.48
C ASN A 156 11.41 -8.30 -13.93
N ILE A 157 10.97 -7.98 -12.70
CA ILE A 157 9.73 -8.54 -12.15
C ILE A 157 8.56 -7.75 -12.73
N PRO A 158 7.60 -8.40 -13.40
CA PRO A 158 6.37 -7.76 -13.86
C PRO A 158 5.58 -7.16 -12.70
N ILE A 159 4.99 -5.98 -12.92
CA ILE A 159 4.25 -5.26 -11.89
C ILE A 159 2.85 -4.92 -12.40
N VAL A 160 1.83 -5.24 -11.60
CA VAL A 160 0.49 -4.69 -11.71
C VAL A 160 0.34 -3.62 -10.62
N HIS A 161 0.12 -2.37 -11.04
CA HIS A 161 -0.08 -1.24 -10.13
C HIS A 161 -1.57 -0.98 -9.94
N ILE A 162 -2.05 -0.98 -8.70
CA ILE A 162 -3.44 -0.72 -8.32
C ILE A 162 -3.45 0.43 -7.32
N ALA A 163 -3.85 1.61 -7.73
CA ALA A 163 -3.83 2.79 -6.87
C ALA A 163 -4.80 3.87 -7.36
N ALA A 164 -5.03 4.89 -6.55
CA ALA A 164 -5.83 6.05 -6.94
C ALA A 164 -5.14 6.94 -8.00
N ASN A 165 -3.82 6.81 -8.16
CA ASN A 165 -3.01 7.59 -9.09
C ASN A 165 -2.20 6.70 -10.01
N HIS A 166 -1.74 7.28 -11.12
CA HIS A 166 -0.74 6.64 -11.96
C HIS A 166 0.57 6.41 -11.21
N ALA A 167 1.28 5.37 -11.62
CA ALA A 167 2.58 5.03 -11.06
C ALA A 167 3.62 6.13 -11.35
N GLU A 168 4.42 6.46 -10.35
CA GLU A 168 5.67 7.17 -10.56
C GLU A 168 6.69 6.17 -11.10
N ILE A 169 7.17 6.40 -12.33
CA ILE A 169 8.04 5.45 -13.03
C ILE A 169 9.49 5.61 -12.57
N ASP A 170 10.10 4.51 -12.17
CA ASP A 170 11.54 4.34 -11.91
C ASP A 170 12.05 3.15 -12.72
N SER A 171 13.36 3.08 -12.95
CA SER A 171 13.98 1.98 -13.70
C SER A 171 13.68 0.58 -13.14
N SER A 172 13.41 0.50 -11.84
CA SER A 172 13.03 -0.73 -11.12
C SER A 172 11.51 -0.84 -10.89
N TYR A 173 10.72 0.13 -11.39
CA TYR A 173 9.26 0.16 -11.21
C TYR A 173 8.57 0.65 -12.49
N ILE A 174 8.38 -0.25 -13.41
CA ILE A 174 7.66 -0.01 -14.67
C ILE A 174 6.47 -0.97 -14.72
N PRO A 175 5.27 -0.55 -14.32
CA PRO A 175 4.09 -1.39 -14.36
C PRO A 175 3.74 -1.84 -15.78
N ILE A 176 3.41 -3.12 -15.94
CA ILE A 176 2.88 -3.66 -17.21
C ILE A 176 1.39 -3.40 -17.35
N VAL A 177 0.70 -3.17 -16.21
CA VAL A 177 -0.70 -2.72 -16.16
C VAL A 177 -0.86 -1.76 -15.00
N GLU A 178 -1.56 -0.66 -15.25
CA GLU A 178 -2.01 0.29 -14.21
C GLU A 178 -3.54 0.25 -14.08
N VAL A 179 -4.01 -0.04 -12.90
CA VAL A 179 -5.43 0.02 -12.51
C VAL A 179 -5.60 1.25 -11.63
N VAL A 180 -5.99 2.36 -12.27
CA VAL A 180 -6.07 3.67 -11.61
C VAL A 180 -7.51 3.98 -11.24
N GLY A 181 -7.79 4.05 -9.94
CA GLY A 181 -9.12 4.31 -9.40
C GLY A 181 -9.24 3.91 -7.93
N ASN A 182 -10.47 3.81 -7.45
CA ASN A 182 -10.76 3.31 -6.11
C ASN A 182 -10.18 1.91 -5.93
N ILE A 183 -9.36 1.72 -4.90
CA ILE A 183 -8.63 0.47 -4.69
C ILE A 183 -9.60 -0.66 -4.30
N SER A 184 -10.52 -0.40 -3.38
CA SER A 184 -11.50 -1.40 -2.91
C SER A 184 -12.36 -1.93 -4.05
N ASP A 185 -12.90 -1.04 -4.88
CA ASP A 185 -13.71 -1.41 -6.04
C ASP A 185 -12.87 -2.17 -7.08
N SER A 186 -11.65 -1.69 -7.32
CA SER A 186 -10.73 -2.34 -8.28
C SER A 186 -10.38 -3.77 -7.87
N LEU A 187 -10.10 -4.01 -6.58
CA LEU A 187 -9.81 -5.35 -6.05
C LEU A 187 -11.03 -6.27 -6.19
N SER A 188 -12.21 -5.79 -5.87
CA SER A 188 -13.47 -6.53 -6.00
C SER A 188 -13.77 -6.91 -7.44
N GLU A 189 -13.58 -5.98 -8.38
CA GLU A 189 -13.80 -6.19 -9.80
C GLU A 189 -12.78 -7.15 -10.43
N ILE A 190 -11.50 -7.06 -10.04
CA ILE A 190 -10.46 -8.01 -10.47
C ILE A 190 -10.77 -9.41 -9.93
N LEU A 191 -11.16 -9.50 -8.65
CA LEU A 191 -11.48 -10.77 -8.00
C LEU A 191 -12.62 -11.52 -8.70
N GLN A 192 -13.67 -10.80 -9.14
CA GLN A 192 -14.79 -11.39 -9.88
C GLN A 192 -14.39 -11.97 -11.25
N ARG A 193 -13.28 -11.49 -11.82
CA ARG A 193 -12.80 -11.86 -13.16
C ARG A 193 -11.56 -12.74 -13.15
N SER A 194 -11.02 -13.02 -11.95
CA SER A 194 -9.82 -13.84 -11.80
C SER A 194 -10.20 -15.28 -11.51
N ASP A 195 -9.71 -16.20 -12.34
CA ASP A 195 -9.91 -17.65 -12.19
C ASP A 195 -8.73 -18.33 -11.47
N ARG A 196 -7.92 -17.54 -10.74
CA ARG A 196 -6.77 -18.08 -10.02
C ARG A 196 -7.21 -19.05 -8.93
N ALA A 197 -6.84 -20.33 -9.10
CA ALA A 197 -7.00 -21.40 -8.11
C ALA A 197 -5.65 -21.84 -7.51
N GLY A 198 -4.63 -20.97 -7.59
CA GLY A 198 -3.26 -21.30 -7.18
C GLY A 198 -3.13 -21.50 -5.66
N LYS A 199 -2.11 -22.27 -5.28
CA LYS A 199 -1.64 -22.33 -3.89
C LYS A 199 -0.63 -21.20 -3.67
N PRO A 200 -0.50 -20.67 -2.43
CA PRO A 200 0.57 -19.73 -2.12
C PRO A 200 1.93 -20.42 -2.33
N ASP A 201 2.96 -19.66 -2.69
CA ASP A 201 4.33 -20.20 -2.76
C ASP A 201 4.70 -20.77 -1.38
N PRO A 202 5.06 -22.07 -1.29
CA PRO A 202 5.49 -22.66 -0.02
C PRO A 202 6.64 -21.90 0.63
N HIS A 203 7.54 -21.32 -0.17
CA HIS A 203 8.65 -20.53 0.32
C HIS A 203 8.18 -19.24 1.03
N ALA A 204 7.13 -18.60 0.56
CA ALA A 204 6.57 -17.43 1.25
C ALA A 204 6.01 -17.80 2.64
N LEU A 205 5.45 -19.00 2.77
CA LEU A 205 4.99 -19.52 4.07
C LEU A 205 6.17 -19.89 4.98
N GLU A 206 7.22 -20.51 4.43
CA GLU A 206 8.46 -20.79 5.17
C GLU A 206 9.09 -19.50 5.71
N LEU A 207 9.18 -18.45 4.89
CA LEU A 207 9.68 -17.14 5.34
C LEU A 207 8.88 -16.56 6.51
N ARG A 208 7.57 -16.72 6.47
CA ARG A 208 6.71 -16.32 7.58
C ARG A 208 6.99 -17.08 8.86
N ASP A 209 7.19 -18.40 8.75
CA ASP A 209 7.49 -19.26 9.89
C ASP A 209 8.90 -18.96 10.44
N ASP A 210 9.88 -18.67 9.60
CA ASP A 210 11.23 -18.26 9.99
C ASP A 210 11.20 -16.93 10.79
N ILE A 211 10.49 -15.92 10.29
CA ILE A 211 10.34 -14.63 10.99
C ILE A 211 9.64 -14.82 12.34
N ARG A 212 8.62 -15.68 12.37
CA ARG A 212 7.92 -16.01 13.60
C ARG A 212 8.83 -16.71 14.60
N SER A 213 9.63 -17.66 14.16
CA SER A 213 10.60 -18.36 14.98
C SER A 213 11.63 -17.41 15.57
N ASP A 214 12.18 -16.50 14.75
CA ASP A 214 13.13 -15.46 15.19
C ASP A 214 12.52 -14.51 16.24
N TYR A 215 11.25 -14.21 16.11
CA TYR A 215 10.54 -13.39 17.08
C TYR A 215 10.27 -14.15 18.39
N GLU A 216 9.82 -15.40 18.31
CA GLU A 216 9.45 -16.22 19.46
C GLU A 216 10.65 -16.70 20.27
N GLN A 217 11.86 -16.79 19.71
CA GLN A 217 13.07 -17.22 20.44
C GLN A 217 13.41 -16.33 21.64
N TYR A 218 12.93 -15.07 21.63
CA TYR A 218 13.16 -14.12 22.73
C TYR A 218 12.08 -14.16 23.82
N ALA A 219 11.05 -15.01 23.67
CA ALA A 219 9.93 -15.09 24.60
C ALA A 219 10.37 -15.30 26.05
N ASN A 220 11.38 -16.13 26.27
CA ASN A 220 11.91 -16.51 27.58
C ASN A 220 13.26 -15.87 27.93
N ASP A 221 13.69 -14.86 27.19
CA ASP A 221 14.95 -14.17 27.46
C ASP A 221 14.82 -13.33 28.76
N THR A 222 15.64 -13.63 29.77
CA THR A 222 15.68 -12.93 31.06
C THR A 222 16.97 -12.15 31.26
N THR A 223 17.77 -11.96 30.21
CA THR A 223 19.05 -11.26 30.31
C THR A 223 18.86 -9.77 30.57
N PHE A 224 19.81 -9.17 31.28
CA PHE A 224 19.84 -7.72 31.51
C PHE A 224 21.12 -7.13 30.89
N PRO A 225 21.04 -5.99 30.20
CA PRO A 225 19.84 -5.18 29.91
C PRO A 225 18.84 -5.92 28.99
N ILE A 226 17.55 -5.61 29.14
CA ILE A 226 16.48 -6.21 28.35
C ILE A 226 16.75 -5.96 26.86
N LYS A 227 16.72 -7.01 26.06
CA LYS A 227 16.88 -6.90 24.62
C LYS A 227 15.64 -6.26 23.97
N PRO A 228 15.82 -5.41 22.93
CA PRO A 228 14.70 -4.81 22.20
C PRO A 228 13.68 -5.84 21.70
N GLN A 229 14.12 -7.00 21.25
CA GLN A 229 13.28 -8.09 20.76
C GLN A 229 12.36 -8.65 21.87
N LYS A 230 12.91 -8.81 23.09
CA LYS A 230 12.11 -9.23 24.26
C LYS A 230 11.04 -8.21 24.61
N LEU A 231 11.40 -6.92 24.59
CA LEU A 231 10.46 -5.84 24.86
C LEU A 231 9.31 -5.85 23.83
N VAL A 232 9.64 -6.00 22.54
CA VAL A 232 8.62 -6.07 21.47
C VAL A 232 7.74 -7.30 21.66
N TYR A 233 8.34 -8.46 22.01
CA TYR A 233 7.56 -9.67 22.28
C TYR A 233 6.57 -9.45 23.43
N ASP A 234 7.03 -8.91 24.57
CA ASP A 234 6.17 -8.69 25.74
C ASP A 234 5.07 -7.67 25.46
N LEU A 235 5.40 -6.57 24.78
CA LEU A 235 4.42 -5.57 24.37
C LEU A 235 3.31 -6.23 23.53
N ARG A 236 3.68 -7.11 22.60
CA ARG A 236 2.70 -7.81 21.76
C ARG A 236 1.78 -8.73 22.55
N GLN A 237 2.25 -9.33 23.67
CA GLN A 237 1.41 -10.19 24.52
C GLN A 237 0.34 -9.39 25.30
N VAL A 238 0.63 -8.11 25.62
CA VAL A 238 -0.30 -7.26 26.39
C VAL A 238 -1.18 -6.36 25.51
N MET A 239 -0.81 -6.18 24.25
CA MET A 239 -1.59 -5.41 23.29
C MET A 239 -2.65 -6.30 22.62
N GLY A 240 -3.83 -5.74 22.36
CA GLY A 240 -4.86 -6.43 21.57
C GLY A 240 -4.38 -6.81 20.16
N PRO A 241 -5.10 -7.69 19.48
CA PRO A 241 -4.73 -8.14 18.13
C PRO A 241 -4.88 -7.05 17.05
N GLU A 242 -5.58 -5.95 17.38
CA GLU A 242 -5.85 -4.81 16.51
C GLU A 242 -4.97 -3.61 16.83
#